data_d5d2a2acec1e257c0c89a94708afa36c
#
_entry.id   d5d2a2acec1e257c0c89a94708afa36c
#
_cell.length_a   1.000
_cell.length_b   1.000
_cell.length_c   1.000
_cell.angle_alpha   90.00
_cell.angle_beta   90.00
_cell.angle_gamma   90.00
#
_symmetry.space_group_name_H-M   'P 1'
#
loop_
_entity.id
_entity.type
_entity.pdbx_description
1 polymer ?
#
loop_
_entity_poly.entity_id
_entity_poly.type
_entity_poly.pdbx_seq_one_letter_code
_entity_poly.pdbx_strand_id
1 'polypeptide(L)'
;DFYERLKNYAKSLNICLASQGILDLLSKQELDNYKKELKFFSNLRKSVRLRYHEEVDFGEYEEQMQKLLDTYISANEVNRLTKLVNIFDDKNFDEEIQRVQGKRAKADTIRNAIDKVITMKYDENPAYYENLKDRINRVLEEYRQKRISEEEYLNSMNDVMNDVRNGSVEETYPGPIVNNRSAQVIYDNIKEDIYEPIVAKVAEEQSEYIVASTSLEFDEIIKGYAAKPDWTTNTDIHNKISQDLEEKLWDIEDEYG
;
A
#
# COMPACT_ATOMS: atom_id res chain seq x y z
N ASP A 1 1.18 -15.70 -21.22
CA ASP A 1 1.56 -15.68 -20.56
C ASP A 1 1.46 -16.18 -19.15
N PHE A 2 2.10 -15.50 -18.16
CA PHE A 2 2.12 -15.95 -16.77
C PHE A 2 0.70 -16.09 -16.17
N TYR A 3 -0.16 -15.12 -16.37
CA TYR A 3 -1.52 -15.12 -15.80
C TYR A 3 -2.38 -16.24 -16.34
N GLU A 4 -2.31 -16.48 -17.63
CA GLU A 4 -3.07 -17.55 -18.26
C GLU A 4 -2.58 -18.94 -17.83
N ARG A 5 -1.26 -19.12 -17.68
CA ARG A 5 -0.69 -20.35 -17.15
C ARG A 5 -1.07 -20.58 -15.69
N LEU A 6 -1.03 -19.56 -14.86
CA LEU A 6 -1.47 -19.65 -13.46
C LEU A 6 -2.97 -19.99 -13.37
N LYS A 7 -3.78 -19.39 -14.24
CA LYS A 7 -5.21 -19.70 -14.37
C LYS A 7 -5.44 -21.17 -14.70
N ASN A 8 -4.75 -21.68 -15.69
CA ASN A 8 -4.87 -23.07 -16.11
C ASN A 8 -4.36 -24.02 -15.03
N TYR A 9 -3.28 -23.68 -14.33
CA TYR A 9 -2.73 -24.44 -13.22
C TYR A 9 -3.75 -24.55 -12.06
N ALA A 10 -4.31 -23.42 -11.63
CA ALA A 10 -5.33 -23.41 -10.57
C ALA A 10 -6.57 -24.22 -10.96
N LYS A 11 -7.05 -24.09 -12.22
CA LYS A 11 -8.18 -24.84 -12.73
C LYS A 11 -7.91 -26.35 -12.77
N SER A 12 -6.75 -26.75 -13.25
CA SER A 12 -6.34 -28.17 -13.30
C SER A 12 -6.21 -28.77 -11.91
N LEU A 13 -5.57 -28.04 -10.98
CA LEU A 13 -5.44 -28.48 -9.59
C LEU A 13 -6.81 -28.65 -8.92
N ASN A 14 -7.76 -27.73 -9.19
CA ASN A 14 -9.13 -27.84 -8.67
C ASN A 14 -9.83 -29.10 -9.17
N ILE A 15 -9.70 -29.43 -10.45
CA ILE A 15 -10.27 -30.66 -11.04
C ILE A 15 -9.62 -31.90 -10.41
N CYS A 16 -8.30 -31.90 -10.22
CA CYS A 16 -7.58 -32.98 -9.57
C CYS A 16 -8.04 -33.21 -8.13
N LEU A 17 -8.17 -32.12 -7.36
CA LEU A 17 -8.61 -32.16 -5.95
C LEU A 17 -10.08 -32.58 -5.78
N ALA A 18 -10.91 -32.38 -6.81
CA ALA A 18 -12.30 -32.82 -6.81
C ALA A 18 -12.47 -34.30 -7.17
N SER A 19 -11.41 -34.96 -7.64
CA SER A 19 -11.44 -36.37 -8.10
C SER A 19 -10.73 -37.29 -7.10
N GLN A 20 -11.49 -38.11 -6.39
CA GLN A 20 -10.94 -39.07 -5.42
C GLN A 20 -9.93 -40.02 -6.08
N GLY A 21 -10.19 -40.49 -7.29
CA GLY A 21 -9.29 -41.41 -8.01
C GLY A 21 -7.94 -40.78 -8.36
N ILE A 22 -7.86 -39.45 -8.54
CA ILE A 22 -6.59 -38.74 -8.76
C ILE A 22 -5.89 -38.51 -7.41
N LEU A 23 -6.64 -38.21 -6.35
CA LEU A 23 -6.05 -38.05 -5.01
C LEU A 23 -5.39 -39.34 -4.51
N ASP A 24 -5.93 -40.48 -4.87
CA ASP A 24 -5.39 -41.79 -4.50
C ASP A 24 -4.07 -42.12 -5.26
N LEU A 25 -3.81 -41.46 -6.39
CA LEU A 25 -2.59 -41.61 -7.18
C LEU A 25 -1.45 -40.63 -6.76
N LEU A 26 -1.79 -39.57 -6.04
CA LEU A 26 -0.81 -38.57 -5.61
C LEU A 26 -0.33 -38.86 -4.18
N SER A 27 0.97 -38.83 -3.98
CA SER A 27 1.52 -38.86 -2.62
C SER A 27 1.15 -37.57 -1.87
N LYS A 28 1.03 -37.66 -0.56
CA LYS A 28 0.79 -36.49 0.29
C LYS A 28 1.83 -35.37 0.07
N GLN A 29 3.06 -35.76 -0.19
CA GLN A 29 4.17 -34.84 -0.41
C GLN A 29 4.04 -34.09 -1.75
N GLU A 30 3.62 -34.75 -2.81
CA GLU A 30 3.34 -34.13 -4.11
C GLU A 30 2.17 -33.15 -4.01
N LEU A 31 1.11 -33.56 -3.34
CA LEU A 31 -0.06 -32.71 -3.11
C LEU A 31 0.30 -31.43 -2.33
N ASP A 32 1.11 -31.55 -1.28
CA ASP A 32 1.58 -30.42 -0.48
C ASP A 32 2.50 -29.49 -1.30
N ASN A 33 3.30 -30.05 -2.20
CA ASN A 33 4.12 -29.27 -3.11
C ASN A 33 3.28 -28.45 -4.10
N TYR A 34 2.29 -29.06 -4.74
CA TYR A 34 1.38 -28.35 -5.65
C TYR A 34 0.61 -27.22 -4.94
N LYS A 35 0.18 -27.43 -3.69
CA LYS A 35 -0.46 -26.40 -2.89
C LYS A 35 0.49 -25.23 -2.57
N LYS A 36 1.74 -25.52 -2.21
CA LYS A 36 2.77 -24.51 -1.96
C LYS A 36 3.10 -23.69 -3.21
N GLU A 37 3.21 -24.37 -4.35
CA GLU A 37 3.44 -23.72 -5.64
C GLU A 37 2.26 -22.79 -6.01
N LEU A 38 1.02 -23.25 -5.89
CA LEU A 38 -0.14 -22.40 -6.14
C LEU A 38 -0.14 -21.16 -5.26
N LYS A 39 0.15 -21.31 -3.97
CA LYS A 39 0.27 -20.18 -3.02
C LYS A 39 1.39 -19.22 -3.42
N PHE A 40 2.56 -19.74 -3.78
CA PHE A 40 3.69 -18.94 -4.22
C PHE A 40 3.35 -18.12 -5.48
N PHE A 41 2.82 -18.75 -6.53
CA PHE A 41 2.49 -18.06 -7.77
C PHE A 41 1.30 -17.11 -7.63
N SER A 42 0.35 -17.39 -6.73
CA SER A 42 -0.74 -16.48 -6.41
C SER A 42 -0.22 -15.21 -5.71
N ASN A 43 0.72 -15.35 -4.79
CA ASN A 43 1.37 -14.22 -4.15
C ASN A 43 2.26 -13.41 -5.13
N LEU A 44 3.00 -14.11 -6.00
CA LEU A 44 3.77 -13.46 -7.06
C LEU A 44 2.86 -12.65 -7.99
N ARG A 45 1.71 -13.19 -8.39
CA ARG A 45 0.71 -12.47 -9.18
C ARG A 45 0.23 -11.20 -8.48
N LYS A 46 -0.08 -11.29 -7.17
CA LYS A 46 -0.48 -10.12 -6.39
C LYS A 46 0.62 -9.04 -6.41
N SER A 47 1.85 -9.43 -6.20
CA SER A 47 3.01 -8.52 -6.21
C SER A 47 3.23 -7.86 -7.58
N VAL A 48 3.10 -8.63 -8.66
CA VAL A 48 3.23 -8.12 -10.04
C VAL A 48 2.11 -7.15 -10.37
N ARG A 49 0.86 -7.52 -10.04
CA ARG A 49 -0.32 -6.66 -10.25
C ARG A 49 -0.18 -5.31 -9.52
N LEU A 50 0.31 -5.33 -8.28
CA LEU A 50 0.56 -4.12 -7.49
C LEU A 50 1.63 -3.21 -8.11
N ARG A 51 2.68 -3.83 -8.68
CA ARG A 51 3.82 -3.09 -9.23
C ARG A 51 3.55 -2.47 -10.62
N TYR A 52 2.65 -3.05 -11.40
CA TYR A 52 2.42 -2.68 -12.79
C TYR A 52 1.02 -2.12 -13.08
N HIS A 53 0.22 -1.79 -12.06
CA HIS A 53 -1.13 -1.22 -12.18
C HIS A 53 -2.00 -1.92 -13.26
N GLU A 54 -1.96 -3.23 -13.33
CA GLU A 54 -2.76 -3.97 -14.30
C GLU A 54 -4.25 -3.97 -13.88
N GLU A 55 -5.05 -3.10 -14.46
CA GLU A 55 -6.51 -3.10 -14.41
C GLU A 55 -7.10 -4.23 -15.25
N VAL A 56 -6.93 -5.45 -14.85
CA VAL A 56 -7.69 -6.55 -15.44
C VAL A 56 -8.70 -7.05 -14.41
N ASP A 57 -9.97 -6.89 -14.72
CA ASP A 57 -11.06 -7.40 -13.90
C ASP A 57 -11.04 -8.93 -13.85
N PHE A 58 -10.56 -9.45 -12.72
CA PHE A 58 -10.53 -10.88 -12.45
C PHE A 58 -11.43 -11.26 -11.25
N GLY A 59 -12.43 -10.43 -10.94
CA GLY A 59 -13.29 -10.59 -9.75
C GLY A 59 -13.84 -12.01 -9.58
N GLU A 60 -14.46 -12.58 -10.62
CA GLU A 60 -14.96 -13.97 -10.57
C GLU A 60 -13.87 -15.01 -10.34
N TYR A 61 -12.67 -14.72 -10.81
CA TYR A 61 -11.55 -15.65 -10.76
C TYR A 61 -10.82 -15.61 -9.42
N GLU A 62 -10.72 -14.43 -8.81
CA GLU A 62 -10.20 -14.27 -7.45
C GLU A 62 -11.05 -15.02 -6.42
N GLU A 63 -12.37 -15.00 -6.58
CA GLU A 63 -13.29 -15.74 -5.72
C GLU A 63 -13.12 -17.26 -5.82
N GLN A 64 -12.95 -17.79 -7.04
CA GLN A 64 -12.74 -19.22 -7.25
C GLN A 64 -11.38 -19.68 -6.71
N MET A 65 -10.32 -18.89 -6.93
CA MET A 65 -8.98 -19.20 -6.44
C MET A 65 -8.90 -19.08 -4.93
N GLN A 66 -9.58 -18.08 -4.34
CA GLN A 66 -9.69 -17.93 -2.90
C GLN A 66 -10.46 -19.09 -2.26
N LYS A 67 -11.58 -19.53 -2.85
CA LYS A 67 -12.32 -20.72 -2.40
C LYS A 67 -11.45 -21.97 -2.42
N LEU A 68 -10.60 -22.11 -3.43
CA LEU A 68 -9.70 -23.26 -3.56
C LEU A 68 -8.61 -23.23 -2.49
N LEU A 69 -8.02 -22.06 -2.24
CA LEU A 69 -7.04 -21.84 -1.17
C LEU A 69 -7.69 -22.09 0.21
N ASP A 70 -8.88 -21.57 0.44
CA ASP A 70 -9.60 -21.71 1.71
C ASP A 70 -10.04 -23.14 1.97
N THR A 71 -10.49 -23.86 0.93
CA THR A 71 -11.02 -25.23 1.07
C THR A 71 -9.92 -26.27 1.28
N TYR A 72 -8.77 -26.12 0.60
CA TYR A 72 -7.74 -27.17 0.53
C TYR A 72 -6.42 -26.81 1.20
N ILE A 73 -6.16 -25.54 1.53
CA ILE A 73 -4.93 -25.09 2.16
C ILE A 73 -5.12 -24.77 3.65
N SER A 74 -6.34 -24.43 4.09
CA SER A 74 -6.65 -24.19 5.50
C SER A 74 -7.19 -25.44 6.17
N ALA A 75 -6.31 -26.37 6.50
CA ALA A 75 -6.63 -27.44 7.45
C ALA A 75 -6.50 -27.01 8.93
N ASN A 76 -6.35 -25.72 9.20
CA ASN A 76 -6.49 -25.12 10.52
C ASN A 76 -7.30 -23.83 10.36
N GLU A 77 -8.54 -23.91 10.80
CA GLU A 77 -9.51 -22.84 11.05
C GLU A 77 -9.02 -21.40 10.79
N VAL A 78 -9.09 -20.94 9.55
CA VAL A 78 -9.28 -19.54 9.29
C VAL A 78 -10.79 -19.32 9.11
N ASN A 79 -11.47 -19.14 10.21
CA ASN A 79 -12.79 -18.55 10.17
C ASN A 79 -12.68 -17.21 9.48
N ARG A 80 -13.34 -17.02 8.34
CA ARG A 80 -13.60 -15.69 7.78
C ARG A 80 -14.42 -14.93 8.79
N LEU A 81 -13.76 -14.14 9.62
CA LEU A 81 -14.43 -13.37 10.67
C LEU A 81 -15.17 -12.15 10.11
N THR A 82 -14.80 -11.68 8.91
CA THR A 82 -15.41 -10.48 8.33
C THR A 82 -15.49 -10.54 6.80
N LYS A 83 -16.51 -9.89 6.23
CA LYS A 83 -16.54 -9.60 4.78
C LYS A 83 -15.43 -8.61 4.44
N LEU A 84 -14.85 -8.73 3.24
CA LEU A 84 -13.93 -7.73 2.69
C LEU A 84 -14.71 -6.43 2.41
N VAL A 85 -14.81 -5.57 3.42
CA VAL A 85 -15.43 -4.25 3.29
C VAL A 85 -14.33 -3.22 3.05
N ASN A 86 -14.62 -2.27 2.16
CA ASN A 86 -13.70 -1.18 1.85
C ASN A 86 -13.57 -0.26 3.08
N ILE A 87 -12.35 0.02 3.52
CA ILE A 87 -12.06 0.91 4.66
C ILE A 87 -12.61 2.32 4.45
N PHE A 88 -12.77 2.76 3.21
CA PHE A 88 -13.34 4.06 2.83
C PHE A 88 -14.88 4.08 2.80
N ASP A 89 -15.53 2.93 3.00
CA ASP A 89 -16.97 2.84 3.25
C ASP A 89 -17.19 2.79 4.76
N ASP A 90 -17.10 3.96 5.38
CA ASP A 90 -17.06 4.13 6.84
C ASP A 90 -18.17 3.36 7.54
N LYS A 91 -19.41 3.51 7.07
CA LYS A 91 -20.57 2.89 7.70
C LYS A 91 -20.52 1.38 7.67
N ASN A 92 -20.29 0.80 6.51
CA ASN A 92 -20.26 -0.65 6.33
C ASN A 92 -19.04 -1.28 7.02
N PHE A 93 -17.88 -0.58 6.99
CA PHE A 93 -16.67 -1.03 7.64
C PHE A 93 -16.81 -1.02 9.15
N ASP A 94 -17.32 0.07 9.72
CA ASP A 94 -17.50 0.21 11.17
C ASP A 94 -18.55 -0.80 11.70
N GLU A 95 -19.65 -1.03 10.97
CA GLU A 95 -20.62 -2.08 11.30
C GLU A 95 -19.98 -3.47 11.32
N GLU A 96 -19.10 -3.76 10.37
CA GLU A 96 -18.41 -5.06 10.30
C GLU A 96 -17.39 -5.21 11.44
N ILE A 97 -16.64 -4.16 11.78
CA ILE A 97 -15.72 -4.16 12.93
C ILE A 97 -16.47 -4.37 14.24
N GLN A 98 -17.69 -3.81 14.39
CA GLN A 98 -18.50 -4.03 15.58
C GLN A 98 -18.91 -5.49 15.77
N ARG A 99 -19.09 -6.26 14.70
CA ARG A 99 -19.44 -7.69 14.74
C ARG A 99 -18.28 -8.58 15.20
N VAL A 100 -17.04 -8.10 15.06
CA VAL A 100 -15.85 -8.83 15.50
C VAL A 100 -15.80 -8.86 17.02
N GLN A 101 -15.64 -10.04 17.61
CA GLN A 101 -15.54 -10.20 19.06
C GLN A 101 -14.09 -10.07 19.55
N GLY A 102 -13.88 -9.29 20.58
CA GLY A 102 -12.58 -9.06 21.21
C GLY A 102 -11.83 -7.86 20.63
N LYS A 103 -11.18 -7.08 21.51
CA LYS A 103 -10.45 -5.86 21.14
C LYS A 103 -9.29 -6.15 20.20
N ARG A 104 -8.52 -7.20 20.50
CA ARG A 104 -7.41 -7.65 19.67
C ARG A 104 -7.85 -8.04 18.27
N ALA A 105 -8.92 -8.83 18.15
CA ALA A 105 -9.42 -9.27 16.84
C ALA A 105 -9.92 -8.09 16.00
N LYS A 106 -10.55 -7.08 16.62
CA LYS A 106 -10.92 -5.81 15.97
C LYS A 106 -9.69 -5.08 15.46
N ALA A 107 -8.67 -4.90 16.29
CA ALA A 107 -7.42 -4.24 15.91
C ALA A 107 -6.71 -4.96 14.75
N ASP A 108 -6.61 -6.28 14.80
CA ASP A 108 -6.01 -7.09 13.73
C ASP A 108 -6.81 -7.00 12.41
N THR A 109 -8.14 -6.89 12.48
CA THR A 109 -8.99 -6.70 11.30
C THR A 109 -8.77 -5.33 10.67
N ILE A 110 -8.73 -4.27 11.47
CA ILE A 110 -8.43 -2.90 11.02
C ILE A 110 -7.05 -2.86 10.39
N ARG A 111 -6.02 -3.39 11.06
CA ARG A 111 -4.67 -3.46 10.54
C ARG A 111 -4.61 -4.15 9.17
N ASN A 112 -5.23 -5.32 9.03
CA ASN A 112 -5.25 -6.03 7.75
C ASN A 112 -5.93 -5.24 6.63
N ALA A 113 -6.95 -4.44 6.96
CA ALA A 113 -7.60 -3.56 5.99
C ALA A 113 -6.67 -2.39 5.59
N ILE A 114 -5.94 -1.81 6.55
CA ILE A 114 -4.94 -0.77 6.29
C ILE A 114 -3.79 -1.32 5.45
N ASP A 115 -3.22 -2.47 5.81
CA ASP A 115 -2.15 -3.14 5.07
C ASP A 115 -2.54 -3.35 3.59
N LYS A 116 -3.82 -3.68 3.34
CA LYS A 116 -4.35 -3.81 1.99
C LYS A 116 -4.36 -2.47 1.25
N VAL A 117 -4.80 -1.39 1.89
CA VAL A 117 -4.78 -0.04 1.28
C VAL A 117 -3.36 0.39 0.98
N ILE A 118 -2.43 0.24 1.95
CA ILE A 118 -1.01 0.52 1.74
C ILE A 118 -0.50 -0.23 0.51
N THR A 119 -0.79 -1.52 0.43
CA THR A 119 -0.34 -2.36 -0.70
C THR A 119 -0.90 -1.90 -2.04
N MET A 120 -2.15 -1.43 -2.07
CA MET A 120 -2.83 -1.01 -3.30
C MET A 120 -2.44 0.40 -3.76
N LYS A 121 -2.14 1.28 -2.82
CA LYS A 121 -1.96 2.72 -3.07
C LYS A 121 -0.53 3.21 -2.83
N TYR A 122 0.40 2.29 -2.55
CA TYR A 122 1.79 2.65 -2.22
C TYR A 122 2.40 3.63 -3.24
N ASP A 123 2.19 3.38 -4.54
CA ASP A 123 2.76 4.18 -5.61
C ASP A 123 2.12 5.59 -5.75
N GLU A 124 0.96 5.83 -5.08
CA GLU A 124 0.32 7.16 -5.08
C GLU A 124 1.08 8.16 -4.18
N ASN A 125 1.66 7.68 -3.07
CA ASN A 125 2.50 8.48 -2.16
C ASN A 125 3.37 7.54 -1.30
N PRO A 126 4.54 7.08 -1.80
CA PRO A 126 5.41 6.14 -1.10
C PRO A 126 5.79 6.57 0.31
N ALA A 127 6.20 7.81 0.52
CA ALA A 127 6.58 8.34 1.84
C ALA A 127 5.43 8.26 2.86
N TYR A 128 4.22 8.61 2.43
CA TYR A 128 3.03 8.50 3.27
C TYR A 128 2.78 7.05 3.71
N TYR A 129 2.76 6.13 2.75
CA TYR A 129 2.43 4.74 3.04
C TYR A 129 3.55 4.02 3.81
N GLU A 130 4.81 4.44 3.64
CA GLU A 130 5.93 3.92 4.41
C GLU A 130 5.86 4.37 5.87
N ASN A 131 5.57 5.64 6.12
CA ASN A 131 5.35 6.19 7.46
C ASN A 131 4.19 5.47 8.19
N LEU A 132 3.06 5.24 7.50
CA LEU A 132 1.95 4.46 8.06
C LEU A 132 2.38 3.03 8.43
N LYS A 133 3.13 2.37 7.57
CA LYS A 133 3.63 1.02 7.79
C LYS A 133 4.58 0.95 9.00
N ASP A 134 5.47 1.92 9.13
CA ASP A 134 6.40 1.99 10.27
C ASP A 134 5.65 2.26 11.58
N ARG A 135 4.66 3.12 11.55
CA ARG A 135 3.79 3.38 12.69
C ARG A 135 3.03 2.12 13.12
N ILE A 136 2.45 1.37 12.17
CA ILE A 136 1.78 0.10 12.44
C ILE A 136 2.76 -0.91 13.04
N ASN A 137 3.95 -1.04 12.49
CA ASN A 137 4.97 -1.98 12.97
C ASN A 137 5.42 -1.63 14.40
N ARG A 138 5.60 -0.35 14.71
CA ARG A 138 5.94 0.12 16.06
C ARG A 138 4.86 -0.25 17.08
N VAL A 139 3.61 0.07 16.79
CA VAL A 139 2.48 -0.25 17.67
C VAL A 139 2.34 -1.76 17.85
N LEU A 140 2.52 -2.54 16.79
CA LEU A 140 2.47 -4.00 16.86
C LEU A 140 3.59 -4.58 17.74
N GLU A 141 4.79 -4.02 17.66
CA GLU A 141 5.93 -4.45 18.48
C GLU A 141 5.70 -4.09 19.96
N GLU A 142 5.20 -2.90 20.26
CA GLU A 142 4.83 -2.51 21.64
C GLU A 142 3.77 -3.45 22.21
N TYR A 143 2.78 -3.82 21.41
CA TYR A 143 1.76 -4.79 21.82
C TYR A 143 2.35 -6.18 22.06
N ARG A 144 3.21 -6.68 21.15
CA ARG A 144 3.89 -7.99 21.30
C ARG A 144 4.77 -8.04 22.54
N GLN A 145 5.44 -6.94 22.86
CA GLN A 145 6.26 -6.78 24.06
C GLN A 145 5.43 -6.53 25.33
N LYS A 146 4.09 -6.54 25.23
CA LYS A 146 3.16 -6.27 26.34
C LYS A 146 3.36 -4.88 26.99
N ARG A 147 3.84 -3.90 26.23
CA ARG A 147 4.01 -2.51 26.67
C ARG A 147 2.69 -1.74 26.61
N ILE A 148 1.79 -2.15 25.73
CA ILE A 148 0.45 -1.61 25.56
C ILE A 148 -0.61 -2.70 25.71
N SER A 149 -1.79 -2.31 26.17
CA SER A 149 -2.96 -3.18 26.31
C SER A 149 -3.66 -3.44 24.97
N GLU A 150 -4.59 -4.41 24.93
CA GLU A 150 -5.46 -4.63 23.74
C GLU A 150 -6.32 -3.42 23.41
N GLU A 151 -6.67 -2.62 24.39
CA GLU A 151 -7.45 -1.37 24.18
C GLU A 151 -6.61 -0.31 23.50
N GLU A 152 -5.39 -0.08 24.01
CA GLU A 152 -4.45 0.87 23.40
C GLU A 152 -4.06 0.45 21.99
N TYR A 153 -3.85 -0.86 21.77
CA TYR A 153 -3.61 -1.39 20.43
C TYR A 153 -4.79 -1.12 19.47
N LEU A 154 -6.03 -1.35 19.93
CA LEU A 154 -7.23 -1.05 19.14
C LEU A 154 -7.35 0.45 18.84
N ASN A 155 -7.13 1.31 19.82
CA ASN A 155 -7.19 2.75 19.65
C ASN A 155 -6.14 3.23 18.65
N SER A 156 -4.89 2.76 18.76
CA SER A 156 -3.83 3.11 17.82
C SER A 156 -4.16 2.67 16.38
N MET A 157 -4.79 1.51 16.19
CA MET A 157 -5.21 1.07 14.86
C MET A 157 -6.36 1.90 14.31
N ASN A 158 -7.28 2.37 15.16
CA ASN A 158 -8.34 3.32 14.76
C ASN A 158 -7.76 4.68 14.35
N ASP A 159 -6.74 5.18 15.06
CA ASP A 159 -6.08 6.43 14.70
C ASP A 159 -5.41 6.33 13.33
N VAL A 160 -4.63 5.25 13.09
CA VAL A 160 -4.04 4.99 11.77
C VAL A 160 -5.11 4.84 10.68
N MET A 161 -6.24 4.19 10.98
CA MET A 161 -7.35 4.08 10.03
C MET A 161 -7.93 5.44 9.64
N ASN A 162 -8.09 6.33 10.61
CA ASN A 162 -8.58 7.68 10.36
C ASN A 162 -7.60 8.47 9.49
N ASP A 163 -6.29 8.35 9.72
CA ASP A 163 -5.27 8.98 8.90
C ASP A 163 -5.32 8.45 7.45
N VAL A 164 -5.50 7.14 7.27
CA VAL A 164 -5.68 6.53 5.94
C VAL A 164 -6.93 7.06 5.24
N ARG A 165 -8.04 7.23 5.95
CA ARG A 165 -9.28 7.81 5.40
C ARG A 165 -9.12 9.27 5.00
N ASN A 166 -8.39 10.04 5.80
CA ASN A 166 -8.09 11.46 5.53
C ASN A 166 -7.05 11.63 4.42
N GLY A 167 -6.17 10.67 4.25
CA GLY A 167 -5.19 10.63 3.16
C GLY A 167 -4.06 11.68 3.28
N SER A 168 -3.71 12.10 4.50
CA SER A 168 -2.62 13.06 4.75
C SER A 168 -1.65 12.52 5.80
N VAL A 169 -0.37 12.85 5.67
CA VAL A 169 0.68 12.55 6.66
C VAL A 169 0.63 13.56 7.80
N GLU A 170 0.38 14.79 7.46
CA GLU A 170 0.40 15.91 8.40
C GLU A 170 -1.01 16.47 8.59
N GLU A 171 -1.33 16.82 9.82
CA GLU A 171 -2.59 17.51 10.13
C GLU A 171 -2.66 18.88 9.45
N THR A 172 -1.50 19.52 9.24
CA THR A 172 -1.40 20.86 8.64
C THR A 172 -0.18 20.94 7.75
N TYR A 173 -0.37 21.14 6.45
CA TYR A 173 0.71 21.45 5.52
C TYR A 173 1.09 22.91 5.55
N PRO A 174 2.38 23.28 5.25
CA PRO A 174 2.79 24.67 5.12
C PRO A 174 1.96 25.45 4.10
N GLY A 175 1.79 26.76 4.37
CA GLY A 175 0.88 27.63 3.62
C GLY A 175 0.92 27.51 2.08
N PRO A 176 2.12 27.43 1.43
CA PRO A 176 2.20 27.36 -0.03
C PRO A 176 1.46 26.16 -0.64
N ILE A 177 1.38 25.03 0.06
CA ILE A 177 0.86 23.76 -0.49
C ILE A 177 -0.44 23.28 0.17
N VAL A 178 -1.00 24.02 1.12
CA VAL A 178 -2.18 23.61 1.91
C VAL A 178 -3.38 23.17 1.06
N ASN A 179 -3.56 23.76 -0.12
CA ASN A 179 -4.67 23.45 -1.03
C ASN A 179 -4.20 22.75 -2.32
N ASN A 180 -2.96 22.28 -2.39
CA ASN A 180 -2.41 21.64 -3.58
C ASN A 180 -1.98 20.20 -3.27
N ARG A 181 -2.88 19.24 -3.52
CA ARG A 181 -2.67 17.82 -3.21
C ARG A 181 -1.43 17.22 -3.89
N SER A 182 -1.15 17.56 -5.15
CA SER A 182 0.04 17.06 -5.85
C SER A 182 1.34 17.62 -5.26
N ALA A 183 1.35 18.89 -4.89
CA ALA A 183 2.50 19.48 -4.19
C ALA A 183 2.69 18.89 -2.78
N GLN A 184 1.61 18.52 -2.08
CA GLN A 184 1.69 17.81 -0.79
C GLN A 184 2.35 16.43 -0.95
N VAL A 185 1.99 15.67 -1.98
CA VAL A 185 2.64 14.38 -2.27
C VAL A 185 4.13 14.57 -2.55
N ILE A 186 4.49 15.58 -3.34
CA ILE A 186 5.89 15.89 -3.60
C ILE A 186 6.61 16.25 -2.30
N TYR A 187 6.04 17.14 -1.49
CA TYR A 187 6.56 17.55 -0.20
C TYR A 187 6.85 16.36 0.72
N ASP A 188 5.89 15.44 0.87
CA ASP A 188 6.04 14.24 1.70
C ASP A 188 7.23 13.38 1.27
N ASN A 189 7.54 13.35 -0.04
CA ASN A 189 8.59 12.50 -0.59
C ASN A 189 9.97 13.15 -0.67
N ILE A 190 10.06 14.48 -0.64
CA ILE A 190 11.37 15.19 -0.73
C ILE A 190 11.79 15.84 0.59
N LYS A 191 10.86 15.95 1.56
CA LYS A 191 11.12 16.67 2.81
C LYS A 191 12.37 16.17 3.53
N GLU A 192 12.50 14.86 3.71
CA GLU A 192 13.62 14.28 4.44
C GLU A 192 14.97 14.55 3.76
N ASP A 193 15.01 14.56 2.42
CA ASP A 193 16.24 14.70 1.65
C ASP A 193 16.76 16.14 1.63
N ILE A 194 15.87 17.14 1.59
CA ILE A 194 16.27 18.55 1.42
C ILE A 194 16.12 19.40 2.68
N TYR A 195 15.42 18.92 3.70
CA TYR A 195 15.17 19.67 4.93
C TYR A 195 16.44 19.86 5.78
N GLU A 196 17.24 18.81 5.99
CA GLU A 196 18.42 18.87 6.84
C GLU A 196 19.47 19.90 6.40
N PRO A 197 19.85 19.98 5.12
CA PRO A 197 20.75 21.04 4.65
C PRO A 197 20.20 22.44 4.90
N ILE A 198 18.91 22.65 4.69
CA ILE A 198 18.26 23.96 4.82
C ILE A 198 18.16 24.36 6.28
N VAL A 199 17.71 23.49 7.18
CA VAL A 199 17.53 23.80 8.61
C VAL A 199 18.85 24.11 9.32
N ALA A 200 19.97 23.64 8.78
CA ALA A 200 21.28 23.96 9.28
C ALA A 200 21.64 25.44 9.09
N LYS A 201 20.98 26.16 8.18
CA LYS A 201 21.28 27.54 7.80
C LYS A 201 20.17 28.53 8.13
N VAL A 202 18.93 28.10 8.19
CA VAL A 202 17.76 28.95 8.46
C VAL A 202 16.88 28.39 9.57
N ALA A 203 15.96 29.22 10.09
CA ALA A 203 15.03 28.78 11.14
C ALA A 203 14.10 27.68 10.63
N GLU A 204 13.63 26.83 11.53
CA GLU A 204 12.78 25.65 11.24
C GLU A 204 11.53 26.00 10.41
N GLU A 205 10.77 27.03 10.83
CA GLU A 205 9.58 27.49 10.09
C GLU A 205 9.90 27.96 8.67
N GLN A 206 11.08 28.56 8.47
CA GLN A 206 11.55 29.00 7.17
C GLN A 206 11.99 27.82 6.32
N SER A 207 12.60 26.79 6.92
CA SER A 207 13.00 25.56 6.24
C SER A 207 11.77 24.82 5.70
N GLU A 208 10.72 24.67 6.50
CA GLU A 208 9.47 24.06 6.05
C GLU A 208 8.81 24.85 4.91
N TYR A 209 8.85 26.17 4.99
CA TYR A 209 8.32 27.02 3.92
C TYR A 209 9.12 26.87 2.61
N ILE A 210 10.45 26.77 2.68
CA ILE A 210 11.32 26.58 1.51
C ILE A 210 11.01 25.21 0.86
N VAL A 211 10.96 24.13 1.64
CA VAL A 211 10.62 22.79 1.13
C VAL A 211 9.24 22.78 0.48
N ALA A 212 8.26 23.44 1.09
CA ALA A 212 6.91 23.54 0.55
C ALA A 212 6.86 24.35 -0.76
N SER A 213 7.60 25.44 -0.83
CA SER A 213 7.71 26.27 -2.05
C SER A 213 8.39 25.50 -3.18
N THR A 214 9.46 24.76 -2.87
CA THR A 214 10.12 23.86 -3.82
C THR A 214 9.17 22.78 -4.34
N SER A 215 8.39 22.20 -3.45
CA SER A 215 7.39 21.20 -3.84
C SER A 215 6.31 21.75 -4.77
N LEU A 216 5.93 23.02 -4.58
CA LEU A 216 5.01 23.71 -5.47
C LEU A 216 5.65 23.98 -6.85
N GLU A 217 6.91 24.42 -6.89
CA GLU A 217 7.64 24.60 -8.14
C GLU A 217 7.80 23.28 -8.91
N PHE A 218 8.10 22.19 -8.22
CA PHE A 218 8.16 20.85 -8.82
C PHE A 218 6.81 20.42 -9.42
N ASP A 219 5.73 20.65 -8.69
CA ASP A 219 4.37 20.39 -9.18
C ASP A 219 4.04 21.19 -10.45
N GLU A 220 4.44 22.46 -10.51
CA GLU A 220 4.26 23.32 -11.69
C GLU A 220 5.08 22.83 -12.89
N ILE A 221 6.34 22.43 -12.69
CA ILE A 221 7.19 21.86 -13.73
C ILE A 221 6.53 20.59 -14.29
N ILE A 222 6.14 19.65 -13.43
CA ILE A 222 5.51 18.39 -13.83
C ILE A 222 4.20 18.65 -14.59
N LYS A 223 3.35 19.54 -14.09
CA LYS A 223 2.07 19.92 -14.75
C LYS A 223 2.30 20.56 -16.13
N GLY A 224 3.36 21.33 -16.30
CA GLY A 224 3.74 21.89 -17.60
C GLY A 224 4.03 20.80 -18.66
N TYR A 225 4.60 19.69 -18.24
CA TYR A 225 4.86 18.54 -19.11
C TYR A 225 3.66 17.59 -19.22
N ALA A 226 2.86 17.43 -18.17
CA ALA A 226 1.69 16.57 -18.14
C ALA A 226 0.59 16.98 -19.14
N ALA A 227 0.60 18.23 -19.58
CA ALA A 227 -0.28 18.72 -20.66
C ALA A 227 0.07 18.16 -22.05
N LYS A 228 1.24 17.52 -22.23
CA LYS A 228 1.67 16.96 -23.51
C LYS A 228 1.11 15.55 -23.69
N PRO A 229 0.68 15.16 -24.92
CA PRO A 229 0.34 13.77 -25.20
C PRO A 229 1.53 12.86 -24.91
N ASP A 230 1.27 11.65 -24.45
CA ASP A 230 2.28 10.60 -24.18
C ASP A 230 3.30 10.90 -23.08
N TRP A 231 3.10 11.95 -22.25
CA TRP A 231 4.06 12.33 -21.22
C TRP A 231 4.40 11.19 -20.27
N THR A 232 3.46 10.29 -19.98
CA THR A 232 3.65 9.14 -19.07
C THR A 232 4.53 8.04 -19.64
N THR A 233 4.71 7.98 -20.96
CA THR A 233 5.48 6.92 -21.65
C THR A 233 6.65 7.44 -22.46
N ASN A 234 6.77 8.76 -22.61
CA ASN A 234 7.78 9.40 -23.44
C ASN A 234 9.07 9.67 -22.65
N THR A 235 10.09 8.89 -22.92
CA THR A 235 11.41 8.98 -22.25
C THR A 235 12.05 10.36 -22.40
N ASP A 236 11.88 11.04 -23.55
CA ASP A 236 12.45 12.38 -23.75
C ASP A 236 11.78 13.41 -22.86
N ILE A 237 10.48 13.27 -22.62
CA ILE A 237 9.74 14.12 -21.69
C ILE A 237 10.20 13.83 -20.25
N HIS A 238 10.35 12.58 -19.86
CA HIS A 238 10.86 12.21 -18.53
C HIS A 238 12.25 12.76 -18.28
N ASN A 239 13.16 12.65 -19.28
CA ASN A 239 14.51 13.20 -19.16
C ASN A 239 14.49 14.74 -18.98
N LYS A 240 13.60 15.44 -19.67
CA LYS A 240 13.44 16.89 -19.50
C LYS A 240 12.88 17.27 -18.14
N ILE A 241 11.87 16.53 -17.66
CA ILE A 241 11.35 16.72 -16.30
C ILE A 241 12.48 16.54 -15.28
N SER A 242 13.25 15.45 -15.37
CA SER A 242 14.38 15.20 -14.47
C SER A 242 15.39 16.34 -14.51
N GLN A 243 15.76 16.82 -15.69
CA GLN A 243 16.70 17.93 -15.87
C GLN A 243 16.18 19.23 -15.23
N ASP A 244 14.92 19.59 -15.47
CA ASP A 244 14.33 20.80 -14.92
C ASP A 244 14.21 20.73 -13.38
N LEU A 245 13.92 19.52 -12.82
CA LEU A 245 13.90 19.29 -11.38
C LEU A 245 15.31 19.36 -10.77
N GLU A 246 16.31 18.75 -11.42
CA GLU A 246 17.72 18.79 -11.00
C GLU A 246 18.24 20.24 -10.99
N GLU A 247 17.90 21.07 -11.98
CA GLU A 247 18.29 22.47 -12.03
C GLU A 247 17.77 23.23 -10.79
N LYS A 248 16.53 22.95 -10.38
CA LYS A 248 15.96 23.55 -9.16
C LYS A 248 16.61 23.05 -7.87
N LEU A 249 17.01 21.78 -7.82
CA LEU A 249 17.77 21.26 -6.68
C LEU A 249 19.16 21.89 -6.57
N TRP A 250 19.83 22.17 -7.68
CA TRP A 250 21.10 22.88 -7.68
C TRP A 250 20.96 24.34 -7.18
N ASP A 251 19.89 25.03 -7.55
CA ASP A 251 19.59 26.36 -7.01
C ASP A 251 19.51 26.33 -5.48
N ILE A 252 18.88 25.32 -4.91
CA ILE A 252 18.76 25.12 -3.46
C ILE A 252 20.12 24.76 -2.84
N GLU A 253 20.87 23.87 -3.49
CA GLU A 253 22.20 23.48 -3.03
C GLU A 253 23.15 24.69 -3.04
N ASP A 254 23.13 25.54 -4.07
CA ASP A 254 23.95 26.76 -4.16
C ASP A 254 23.55 27.76 -3.08
N GLU A 255 22.28 27.85 -2.70
CA GLU A 255 21.81 28.80 -1.70
C GLU A 255 21.99 28.29 -0.26
N TYR A 256 21.73 27.00 -0.04
CA TYR A 256 21.69 26.38 1.29
C TYR A 256 22.65 25.19 1.48
N GLY A 257 23.39 24.75 0.49
CA GLY A 257 24.30 23.61 0.49
C GLY A 257 25.70 23.79 1.07
#